data_fa99f11b876d499e9225bcca0958a9bf
#
_entry.id   fa99f11b876d499e9225bcca0958a9bf
#
_cell.length_a   1.000
_cell.length_b   1.000
_cell.length_c   1.000
_cell.angle_alpha   90.00
_cell.angle_beta   90.00
_cell.angle_gamma   90.00
#
_symmetry.space_group_name_H-M   'P 1'
#
loop_
_entity.id
_entity.type
_entity.pdbx_description
1 polymer ?
#
loop_
_entity_poly.entity_id
_entity_poly.type
_entity_poly.pdbx_seq_one_letter_code
_entity_poly.pdbx_strand_id
1 'polypeptide(L)'
;MDLVLIQLEHLITKTSDVIWPVFVPFMLILGAYMAFTTIFKIQPKLTKPSKLKFKNMIGPASISLGAMVGTGAIVGVLGALSKLYGGGQHHIEAIVAWALIGACVMIPVSYSETVNSKIMKQGPREYISNLISPKLGLFYGLAMVALMVFGFGGFQFSGIDSVFTIVASQFMGVELTLVQRYMFIVIPVIAIVALVVLSKKDDIFMNAMTYMIGTALAGYLLFAAIFIGKTAGYIPTYLSGLIEGMMNPVTAMAGVPLGFVLGMQKVLQTVETGLGCLAMSAQQSDSEPREAGMISLIPSIMTLFIAIFITSYIASYGIDAGIIDYSTPNDAVYRLSTFFQTASSVTGTFGLVVMSLFTVLSAMTTILGSYYYLRKLFKNNAVNKNIVIYLTLIVSAGTLAIFGANVVFEAVDLLLFVCSGINLIALTVFAYKTNKAIKNGEVKDVNKAA
;
A
#
# COMPACT_ATOMS: atom_id res chain seq x y z
N MET A 1 15.81 12.65 -22.99
CA MET A 1 14.75 12.28 -22.02
C MET A 1 15.34 11.39 -20.93
N ASP A 2 16.07 10.36 -21.30
CA ASP A 2 16.60 9.37 -20.34
C ASP A 2 17.57 9.96 -19.31
N LEU A 3 18.46 10.88 -19.70
CA LEU A 3 19.40 11.51 -18.76
C LEU A 3 18.67 12.34 -17.66
N VAL A 4 17.59 13.04 -18.03
CA VAL A 4 16.79 13.83 -17.08
C VAL A 4 16.04 12.92 -16.13
N LEU A 5 15.47 11.81 -16.61
CA LEU A 5 14.79 10.82 -15.79
C LEU A 5 15.76 10.14 -14.81
N ILE A 6 16.96 9.78 -15.26
CA ILE A 6 18.00 9.18 -14.40
C ILE A 6 18.45 10.16 -13.31
N GLN A 7 18.65 11.44 -13.66
CA GLN A 7 19.01 12.47 -12.68
C GLN A 7 17.89 12.70 -11.64
N LEU A 8 16.64 12.72 -12.11
CA LEU A 8 15.47 12.88 -11.23
C LEU A 8 15.32 11.67 -10.30
N GLU A 9 15.42 10.45 -10.81
CA GLU A 9 15.41 9.22 -10.04
C GLU A 9 16.50 9.26 -8.95
N HIS A 10 17.73 9.56 -9.31
CA HIS A 10 18.85 9.67 -8.37
C HIS A 10 18.61 10.72 -7.28
N LEU A 11 18.08 11.89 -7.65
CA LEU A 11 17.75 12.95 -6.68
C LEU A 11 16.66 12.50 -5.69
N ILE A 12 15.60 11.88 -6.20
CA ILE A 12 14.48 11.38 -5.39
C ILE A 12 14.96 10.28 -4.44
N THR A 13 15.70 9.29 -4.95
CA THR A 13 16.25 8.18 -4.16
C THR A 13 17.14 8.69 -3.05
N LYS A 14 18.11 9.57 -3.37
CA LYS A 14 19.01 10.17 -2.39
C LYS A 14 18.26 10.95 -1.31
N THR A 15 17.22 11.67 -1.69
CA THR A 15 16.36 12.41 -0.76
C THR A 15 15.60 11.45 0.16
N SER A 16 15.05 10.37 -0.39
CA SER A 16 14.37 9.31 0.34
C SER A 16 15.30 8.64 1.37
N ASP A 17 16.51 8.26 0.96
CA ASP A 17 17.50 7.60 1.81
C ASP A 17 17.93 8.46 3.03
N VAL A 18 17.86 9.79 2.92
CA VAL A 18 18.14 10.72 4.02
C VAL A 18 16.94 10.91 4.93
N ILE A 19 15.75 11.03 4.36
CA ILE A 19 14.51 11.37 5.10
C ILE A 19 14.01 10.18 5.93
N TRP A 20 13.96 9.00 5.34
CA TRP A 20 13.31 7.85 5.97
C TRP A 20 13.95 7.37 7.26
N PRO A 21 15.28 7.28 7.44
CA PRO A 21 15.89 6.89 8.70
C PRO A 21 15.53 7.81 9.88
N VAL A 22 15.26 9.09 9.59
CA VAL A 22 14.82 10.06 10.62
C VAL A 22 13.31 10.01 10.81
N PHE A 23 12.55 9.83 9.72
CA PHE A 23 11.10 9.85 9.76
C PHE A 23 10.49 8.62 10.44
N VAL A 24 11.07 7.43 10.24
CA VAL A 24 10.55 6.18 10.81
C VAL A 24 10.46 6.23 12.34
N PRO A 25 11.51 6.58 13.10
CA PRO A 25 11.39 6.73 14.55
C PRO A 25 10.37 7.77 14.98
N PHE A 26 10.34 8.92 14.30
CA PHE A 26 9.37 9.98 14.59
C PHE A 26 7.92 9.50 14.39
N MET A 27 7.66 8.81 13.29
CA MET A 27 6.36 8.25 12.96
C MET A 27 5.91 7.20 13.97
N LEU A 28 6.83 6.33 14.42
CA LEU A 28 6.53 5.32 15.43
C LEU A 28 6.17 5.95 16.79
N ILE A 29 6.89 6.99 17.20
CA ILE A 29 6.60 7.70 18.45
C ILE A 29 5.23 8.38 18.39
N LEU A 30 4.95 9.13 17.33
CA LEU A 30 3.65 9.79 17.16
C LEU A 30 2.52 8.78 17.02
N GLY A 31 2.74 7.71 16.24
CA GLY A 31 1.77 6.65 16.03
C GLY A 31 1.44 5.91 17.30
N ALA A 32 2.45 5.52 18.08
CA ALA A 32 2.27 4.85 19.37
C ALA A 32 1.51 5.74 20.37
N TYR A 33 1.88 7.02 20.46
CA TYR A 33 1.18 7.97 21.33
C TYR A 33 -0.30 8.13 20.93
N MET A 34 -0.56 8.35 19.64
CA MET A 34 -1.90 8.50 19.09
C MET A 34 -2.74 7.25 19.31
N ALA A 35 -2.20 6.07 18.97
CA ALA A 35 -2.89 4.80 19.13
C ALA A 35 -3.18 4.49 20.61
N PHE A 36 -2.18 4.61 21.48
CA PHE A 36 -2.37 4.43 22.92
C PHE A 36 -3.44 5.37 23.50
N THR A 37 -3.37 6.65 23.14
CA THR A 37 -4.33 7.65 23.63
C THR A 37 -5.73 7.34 23.12
N THR A 38 -5.87 6.98 21.86
CA THR A 38 -7.18 6.63 21.26
C THR A 38 -7.78 5.38 21.93
N ILE A 39 -7.01 4.29 22.00
CA ILE A 39 -7.51 3.00 22.47
C ILE A 39 -7.83 3.04 23.98
N PHE A 40 -6.96 3.61 24.80
CA PHE A 40 -7.05 3.52 26.25
C PHE A 40 -7.68 4.75 26.93
N LYS A 41 -7.74 5.93 26.28
CA LYS A 41 -8.25 7.16 26.89
C LYS A 41 -9.50 7.70 26.21
N ILE A 42 -9.52 7.74 24.88
CA ILE A 42 -10.62 8.36 24.11
C ILE A 42 -11.76 7.36 23.93
N GLN A 43 -11.45 6.20 23.36
CA GLN A 43 -12.43 5.18 23.01
C GLN A 43 -13.33 4.73 24.18
N PRO A 44 -12.82 4.46 25.40
CA PRO A 44 -13.69 4.06 26.51
C PRO A 44 -14.69 5.13 26.91
N LYS A 45 -14.42 6.41 26.64
CA LYS A 45 -15.26 7.56 27.01
C LYS A 45 -16.21 7.99 25.91
N LEU A 46 -15.76 7.93 24.65
CA LEU A 46 -16.48 8.53 23.52
C LEU A 46 -17.14 7.50 22.59
N THR A 47 -16.95 6.20 22.81
CA THR A 47 -17.54 5.18 21.95
C THR A 47 -18.24 4.08 22.76
N LYS A 48 -19.31 3.53 22.18
CA LYS A 48 -20.00 2.37 22.76
C LYS A 48 -19.27 1.07 22.35
N PRO A 49 -19.28 0.03 23.20
CA PRO A 49 -18.86 -1.29 22.76
C PRO A 49 -19.68 -1.73 21.55
N SER A 50 -19.02 -2.24 20.53
CA SER A 50 -19.68 -2.77 19.34
C SER A 50 -19.01 -4.07 18.91
N LYS A 51 -19.79 -4.93 18.23
CA LYS A 51 -19.32 -6.18 17.65
C LYS A 51 -19.17 -6.01 16.15
N LEU A 52 -18.24 -6.76 15.55
CA LEU A 52 -18.06 -6.82 14.11
C LEU A 52 -19.33 -7.40 13.46
N LYS A 53 -19.90 -6.67 12.50
CA LYS A 53 -21.04 -7.12 11.70
C LYS A 53 -20.59 -7.37 10.27
N PHE A 54 -20.77 -8.58 9.77
CA PHE A 54 -20.35 -8.98 8.45
C PHE A 54 -20.87 -8.05 7.33
N LYS A 55 -22.13 -7.59 7.46
CA LYS A 55 -22.76 -6.66 6.51
C LYS A 55 -21.97 -5.35 6.37
N ASN A 56 -21.40 -4.83 7.47
CA ASN A 56 -20.66 -3.56 7.49
C ASN A 56 -19.21 -3.74 7.02
N MET A 57 -18.73 -4.98 6.94
CA MET A 57 -17.35 -5.31 6.61
C MET A 57 -17.08 -5.27 5.10
N ILE A 58 -18.01 -5.79 4.27
CA ILE A 58 -17.77 -6.07 2.85
C ILE A 58 -17.32 -4.81 2.10
N GLY A 59 -18.06 -3.72 2.20
CA GLY A 59 -17.75 -2.48 1.50
C GLY A 59 -16.37 -1.91 1.85
N PRO A 60 -16.14 -1.50 3.11
CA PRO A 60 -14.86 -0.94 3.52
C PRO A 60 -13.68 -1.88 3.31
N ALA A 61 -13.82 -3.19 3.60
CA ALA A 61 -12.76 -4.15 3.42
C ALA A 61 -12.40 -4.35 1.93
N SER A 62 -13.39 -4.45 1.04
CA SER A 62 -13.14 -4.60 -0.41
C SER A 62 -12.45 -3.37 -1.00
N ILE A 63 -12.86 -2.16 -0.59
CA ILE A 63 -12.20 -0.92 -1.03
C ILE A 63 -10.76 -0.88 -0.52
N SER A 64 -10.55 -1.11 0.79
CA SER A 64 -9.22 -1.06 1.38
C SER A 64 -8.31 -2.15 0.81
N LEU A 65 -8.75 -3.41 0.77
CA LEU A 65 -7.97 -4.50 0.18
C LEU A 65 -7.67 -4.25 -1.30
N GLY A 66 -8.69 -3.83 -2.07
CA GLY A 66 -8.49 -3.55 -3.49
C GLY A 66 -7.56 -2.37 -3.77
N ALA A 67 -7.53 -1.36 -2.90
CA ALA A 67 -6.62 -0.23 -3.04
C ALA A 67 -5.19 -0.60 -2.59
N MET A 68 -5.05 -1.30 -1.47
CA MET A 68 -3.77 -1.65 -0.83
C MET A 68 -3.04 -2.79 -1.57
N VAL A 69 -3.78 -3.85 -1.96
CA VAL A 69 -3.20 -5.03 -2.62
C VAL A 69 -3.11 -4.75 -4.11
N GLY A 70 -2.06 -4.10 -4.52
CA GLY A 70 -1.71 -3.87 -5.92
C GLY A 70 -0.41 -4.60 -6.29
N THR A 71 0.16 -4.24 -7.43
CA THR A 71 1.49 -4.72 -7.85
C THR A 71 2.58 -4.37 -6.85
N GLY A 72 2.38 -3.34 -6.03
CA GLY A 72 3.25 -2.94 -4.93
C GLY A 72 3.47 -4.03 -3.88
N ALA A 73 2.51 -4.93 -3.69
CA ALA A 73 2.64 -6.09 -2.80
C ALA A 73 3.75 -7.07 -3.25
N ILE A 74 4.08 -7.08 -4.54
CA ILE A 74 5.18 -7.87 -5.10
C ILE A 74 6.33 -6.94 -5.48
N VAL A 75 6.16 -6.10 -6.49
CA VAL A 75 7.25 -5.29 -7.09
C VAL A 75 7.86 -4.33 -6.06
N GLY A 76 7.03 -3.72 -5.22
CA GLY A 76 7.49 -2.83 -4.16
C GLY A 76 8.34 -3.53 -3.11
N VAL A 77 7.93 -4.73 -2.70
CA VAL A 77 8.69 -5.54 -1.74
C VAL A 77 9.97 -6.07 -2.37
N LEU A 78 9.92 -6.59 -3.60
CA LEU A 78 11.12 -7.03 -4.32
C LEU A 78 12.16 -5.90 -4.46
N GLY A 79 11.72 -4.66 -4.68
CA GLY A 79 12.59 -3.48 -4.68
C GLY A 79 13.28 -3.26 -3.33
N ALA A 80 12.56 -3.39 -2.22
CA ALA A 80 13.15 -3.27 -0.90
C ALA A 80 14.13 -4.42 -0.59
N LEU A 81 13.79 -5.66 -0.97
CA LEU A 81 14.68 -6.82 -0.80
C LEU A 81 15.98 -6.65 -1.61
N SER A 82 15.87 -6.17 -2.85
CA SER A 82 17.05 -5.87 -3.68
C SER A 82 17.92 -4.75 -3.09
N LYS A 83 17.31 -3.66 -2.59
CA LYS A 83 18.03 -2.58 -1.89
C LYS A 83 18.71 -3.10 -0.61
N LEU A 84 18.06 -3.99 0.12
CA LEU A 84 18.60 -4.60 1.33
C LEU A 84 19.83 -5.47 1.02
N TYR A 85 19.71 -6.33 -0.01
CA TYR A 85 20.81 -7.18 -0.47
C TYR A 85 21.99 -6.35 -1.01
N GLY A 86 21.71 -5.36 -1.88
CA GLY A 86 22.72 -4.45 -2.42
C GLY A 86 23.40 -3.58 -1.34
N GLY A 87 22.72 -3.34 -0.22
CA GLY A 87 23.28 -2.71 0.96
C GLY A 87 24.20 -3.61 1.81
N GLY A 88 24.35 -4.89 1.44
CA GLY A 88 25.22 -5.84 2.11
C GLY A 88 24.50 -6.81 3.07
N GLN A 89 23.17 -6.75 3.15
CA GLN A 89 22.37 -7.68 3.95
C GLN A 89 21.97 -8.88 3.09
N HIS A 90 22.75 -9.95 3.10
CA HIS A 90 22.48 -11.13 2.28
C HIS A 90 21.26 -11.95 2.77
N HIS A 91 20.95 -11.91 4.07
CA HIS A 91 19.73 -12.47 4.63
C HIS A 91 18.56 -11.49 4.47
N ILE A 92 17.99 -11.44 3.25
CA ILE A 92 16.91 -10.48 2.90
C ILE A 92 15.62 -10.73 3.67
N GLU A 93 15.38 -11.95 4.13
CA GLU A 93 14.24 -12.36 4.97
C GLU A 93 14.18 -11.59 6.29
N ALA A 94 15.28 -11.00 6.75
CA ALA A 94 15.33 -10.12 7.92
C ALA A 94 14.33 -8.95 7.83
N ILE A 95 13.97 -8.51 6.63
CA ILE A 95 12.95 -7.46 6.43
C ILE A 95 11.62 -7.82 7.09
N VAL A 96 11.28 -9.12 7.14
CA VAL A 96 10.04 -9.62 7.74
C VAL A 96 10.02 -9.33 9.24
N ALA A 97 11.09 -9.65 9.94
CA ALA A 97 11.18 -9.38 11.38
C ALA A 97 11.11 -7.88 11.69
N TRP A 98 11.80 -7.06 10.90
CA TRP A 98 11.76 -5.60 11.05
C TRP A 98 10.39 -5.01 10.72
N ALA A 99 9.74 -5.51 9.65
CA ALA A 99 8.37 -5.11 9.31
C ALA A 99 7.36 -5.51 10.40
N LEU A 100 7.53 -6.68 11.03
CA LEU A 100 6.68 -7.11 12.15
C LEU A 100 6.82 -6.18 13.37
N ILE A 101 8.05 -5.79 13.73
CA ILE A 101 8.28 -4.83 14.81
C ILE A 101 7.54 -3.52 14.51
N GLY A 102 7.66 -3.01 13.28
CA GLY A 102 6.92 -1.83 12.84
C GLY A 102 5.41 -2.02 12.87
N ALA A 103 4.93 -3.17 12.43
CA ALA A 103 3.52 -3.50 12.39
C ALA A 103 2.87 -3.56 13.79
N CYS A 104 3.63 -3.93 14.84
CA CYS A 104 3.14 -3.87 16.21
C CYS A 104 2.66 -2.47 16.63
N VAL A 105 3.22 -1.41 16.04
CA VAL A 105 2.78 -0.02 16.26
C VAL A 105 1.78 0.40 15.18
N MET A 106 2.05 0.07 13.92
CA MET A 106 1.29 0.61 12.80
C MET A 106 -0.09 -0.03 12.62
N ILE A 107 -0.29 -1.29 13.01
CA ILE A 107 -1.63 -1.90 13.03
C ILE A 107 -2.56 -1.23 14.07
N PRO A 108 -2.15 -0.99 15.33
CA PRO A 108 -2.89 -0.11 16.25
C PRO A 108 -3.17 1.30 15.71
N VAL A 109 -2.25 1.87 14.90
CA VAL A 109 -2.47 3.17 14.23
C VAL A 109 -3.59 3.05 13.20
N SER A 110 -3.66 1.99 12.39
CA SER A 110 -4.76 1.73 11.44
C SER A 110 -6.12 1.74 12.13
N TYR A 111 -6.21 1.01 13.24
CA TYR A 111 -7.41 0.98 14.09
C TYR A 111 -7.78 2.38 14.58
N SER A 112 -6.83 3.08 15.17
CA SER A 112 -7.05 4.36 15.83
C SER A 112 -7.36 5.49 14.85
N GLU A 113 -6.73 5.52 13.67
CA GLU A 113 -7.04 6.42 12.58
C GLU A 113 -8.53 6.32 12.20
N THR A 114 -8.98 5.08 12.01
CA THR A 114 -10.36 4.80 11.63
C THR A 114 -11.35 5.19 12.74
N VAL A 115 -11.06 4.84 13.98
CA VAL A 115 -11.88 5.21 15.15
C VAL A 115 -11.98 6.72 15.28
N ASN A 116 -10.85 7.43 15.20
CA ASN A 116 -10.82 8.89 15.33
C ASN A 116 -11.58 9.59 14.20
N SER A 117 -11.43 9.13 12.96
CA SER A 117 -12.20 9.65 11.81
C SER A 117 -13.71 9.47 12.00
N LYS A 118 -14.15 8.32 12.51
CA LYS A 118 -15.56 8.04 12.83
C LYS A 118 -16.08 8.91 13.97
N ILE A 119 -15.29 9.14 15.02
CA ILE A 119 -15.66 10.06 16.12
C ILE A 119 -15.81 11.48 15.58
N MET A 120 -14.88 11.95 14.77
CA MET A 120 -14.93 13.28 14.15
C MET A 120 -16.01 13.42 13.06
N LYS A 121 -16.48 12.28 12.50
CA LYS A 121 -17.36 12.24 11.30
C LYS A 121 -16.77 12.99 10.10
N GLN A 122 -15.46 13.00 9.98
CA GLN A 122 -14.71 13.77 8.97
C GLN A 122 -13.68 12.88 8.27
N GLY A 123 -13.49 13.16 6.98
CA GLY A 123 -12.38 12.59 6.22
C GLY A 123 -11.06 13.30 6.50
N PRO A 124 -9.92 12.71 6.04
CA PRO A 124 -8.58 13.25 6.35
C PRO A 124 -8.41 14.71 5.98
N ARG A 125 -8.78 15.11 4.77
CA ARG A 125 -8.69 16.50 4.33
C ARG A 125 -9.48 17.44 5.23
N GLU A 126 -10.66 17.04 5.67
CA GLU A 126 -11.55 17.86 6.50
C GLU A 126 -10.99 18.02 7.91
N TYR A 127 -10.62 16.92 8.57
CA TYR A 127 -10.09 17.05 9.92
C TYR A 127 -8.71 17.71 9.96
N ILE A 128 -7.85 17.55 8.95
CA ILE A 128 -6.59 18.30 8.85
C ILE A 128 -6.88 19.79 8.72
N SER A 129 -7.87 20.18 7.89
CA SER A 129 -8.29 21.57 7.74
C SER A 129 -8.77 22.18 9.05
N ASN A 130 -9.54 21.43 9.83
CA ASN A 130 -10.16 21.92 11.07
C ASN A 130 -9.20 21.91 12.26
N LEU A 131 -8.31 20.91 12.34
CA LEU A 131 -7.39 20.75 13.46
C LEU A 131 -6.14 21.60 13.36
N ILE A 132 -5.67 21.85 12.11
CA ILE A 132 -4.41 22.56 11.84
C ILE A 132 -4.67 23.80 10.99
N SER A 133 -4.94 23.66 9.68
CA SER A 133 -5.30 24.77 8.81
C SER A 133 -5.95 24.32 7.50
N PRO A 134 -6.85 25.15 6.91
CA PRO A 134 -7.46 24.88 5.60
C PRO A 134 -6.44 24.73 4.46
N LYS A 135 -5.35 25.51 4.51
CA LYS A 135 -4.27 25.43 3.49
C LYS A 135 -3.56 24.07 3.55
N LEU A 136 -3.27 23.59 4.75
CA LEU A 136 -2.62 22.28 4.93
C LEU A 136 -3.56 21.13 4.53
N GLY A 137 -4.86 21.23 4.82
CA GLY A 137 -5.84 20.25 4.37
C GLY A 137 -5.98 20.21 2.85
N LEU A 138 -5.91 21.37 2.17
CA LEU A 138 -5.89 21.39 0.70
C LEU A 138 -4.59 20.80 0.14
N PHE A 139 -3.45 21.16 0.69
CA PHE A 139 -2.14 20.62 0.28
C PHE A 139 -2.10 19.08 0.44
N TYR A 140 -2.53 18.57 1.61
CA TYR A 140 -2.66 17.13 1.83
C TYR A 140 -3.58 16.48 0.79
N GLY A 141 -4.75 17.07 0.51
CA GLY A 141 -5.66 16.54 -0.49
C GLY A 141 -5.05 16.44 -1.89
N LEU A 142 -4.28 17.45 -2.32
CA LEU A 142 -3.57 17.44 -3.60
C LEU A 142 -2.42 16.42 -3.60
N ALA A 143 -1.63 16.34 -2.53
CA ALA A 143 -0.57 15.37 -2.38
C ALA A 143 -1.13 13.92 -2.39
N MET A 144 -2.28 13.68 -1.73
CA MET A 144 -2.96 12.38 -1.77
C MET A 144 -3.47 12.02 -3.16
N VAL A 145 -3.98 12.97 -3.94
CA VAL A 145 -4.36 12.70 -5.34
C VAL A 145 -3.13 12.37 -6.18
N ALA A 146 -2.03 13.09 -5.98
CA ALA A 146 -0.78 12.78 -6.65
C ALA A 146 -0.28 11.37 -6.30
N LEU A 147 -0.29 11.01 -5.00
CA LEU A 147 0.08 9.68 -4.54
C LEU A 147 -0.83 8.59 -5.12
N MET A 148 -2.16 8.76 -5.04
CA MET A 148 -3.11 7.72 -5.44
C MET A 148 -3.20 7.54 -6.95
N VAL A 149 -3.17 8.62 -7.73
CA VAL A 149 -3.37 8.53 -9.19
C VAL A 149 -2.05 8.37 -9.93
N PHE A 150 -1.06 9.22 -9.68
CA PHE A 150 0.23 9.15 -10.39
C PHE A 150 1.19 8.18 -9.71
N GLY A 151 1.27 8.19 -8.38
CA GLY A 151 2.12 7.27 -7.64
C GLY A 151 1.60 5.84 -7.75
N PHE A 152 0.57 5.50 -7.01
CA PHE A 152 0.03 4.12 -7.01
C PHE A 152 -0.60 3.75 -8.35
N GLY A 153 -1.43 4.62 -8.95
CA GLY A 153 -2.07 4.34 -10.24
C GLY A 153 -1.06 4.14 -11.37
N GLY A 154 -0.10 5.05 -11.52
CA GLY A 154 0.99 4.91 -12.50
C GLY A 154 1.80 3.65 -12.31
N PHE A 155 2.12 3.32 -11.06
CA PHE A 155 2.82 2.10 -10.70
C PHE A 155 2.05 0.83 -11.10
N GLN A 156 0.71 0.83 -10.98
CA GLN A 156 -0.12 -0.31 -11.43
C GLN A 156 -0.06 -0.50 -12.95
N PHE A 157 -0.09 0.58 -13.72
CA PHE A 157 0.06 0.47 -15.18
C PHE A 157 1.42 -0.12 -15.57
N SER A 158 2.51 0.33 -14.94
CA SER A 158 3.84 -0.25 -15.14
C SER A 158 3.88 -1.73 -14.75
N GLY A 159 3.22 -2.11 -13.66
CA GLY A 159 3.16 -3.50 -13.21
C GLY A 159 2.39 -4.41 -14.18
N ILE A 160 1.23 -3.98 -14.66
CA ILE A 160 0.45 -4.72 -15.67
C ILE A 160 1.28 -4.86 -16.96
N ASP A 161 1.85 -3.77 -17.44
CA ASP A 161 2.68 -3.77 -18.63
C ASP A 161 3.89 -4.72 -18.50
N SER A 162 4.57 -4.70 -17.36
CA SER A 162 5.68 -5.63 -17.09
C SER A 162 5.24 -7.09 -17.12
N VAL A 163 4.10 -7.43 -16.51
CA VAL A 163 3.57 -8.81 -16.53
C VAL A 163 3.29 -9.27 -17.95
N PHE A 164 2.59 -8.46 -18.75
CA PHE A 164 2.29 -8.84 -20.15
C PHE A 164 3.57 -8.95 -20.99
N THR A 165 4.53 -8.05 -20.81
CA THR A 165 5.80 -8.09 -21.52
C THR A 165 6.62 -9.33 -21.13
N ILE A 166 6.71 -9.67 -19.83
CA ILE A 166 7.40 -10.87 -19.36
C ILE A 166 6.73 -12.14 -19.89
N VAL A 167 5.41 -12.23 -19.82
CA VAL A 167 4.68 -13.41 -20.34
C VAL A 167 4.86 -13.54 -21.84
N ALA A 168 4.77 -12.45 -22.60
CA ALA A 168 4.97 -12.46 -24.04
C ALA A 168 6.40 -12.87 -24.43
N SER A 169 7.41 -12.27 -23.82
CA SER A 169 8.81 -12.51 -24.20
C SER A 169 9.32 -13.87 -23.72
N GLN A 170 9.13 -14.20 -22.44
CA GLN A 170 9.76 -15.37 -21.84
C GLN A 170 8.98 -16.67 -22.03
N PHE A 171 7.66 -16.59 -22.12
CA PHE A 171 6.81 -17.77 -22.21
C PHE A 171 6.14 -17.98 -23.57
N MET A 172 6.03 -16.90 -24.39
CA MET A 172 5.47 -16.99 -25.74
C MET A 172 6.50 -16.69 -26.83
N GLY A 173 7.70 -16.21 -26.48
CA GLY A 173 8.77 -15.86 -27.43
C GLY A 173 8.43 -14.64 -28.31
N VAL A 174 7.57 -13.75 -27.85
CA VAL A 174 7.10 -12.57 -28.58
C VAL A 174 7.55 -11.28 -27.90
N GLU A 175 8.30 -10.44 -28.61
CA GLU A 175 8.66 -9.10 -28.14
C GLU A 175 7.56 -8.09 -28.48
N LEU A 176 7.01 -7.44 -27.46
CA LEU A 176 5.96 -6.43 -27.64
C LEU A 176 6.59 -5.06 -27.98
N THR A 177 6.23 -4.50 -29.12
CA THR A 177 6.57 -3.12 -29.45
C THR A 177 5.84 -2.12 -28.54
N LEU A 178 6.37 -0.89 -28.43
CA LEU A 178 5.74 0.17 -27.64
C LEU A 178 4.27 0.41 -28.05
N VAL A 179 3.99 0.43 -29.38
CA VAL A 179 2.63 0.60 -29.89
C VAL A 179 1.71 -0.53 -29.46
N GLN A 180 2.19 -1.77 -29.50
CA GLN A 180 1.42 -2.94 -29.05
C GLN A 180 1.14 -2.89 -27.55
N ARG A 181 2.10 -2.45 -26.73
CA ARG A 181 1.92 -2.26 -25.30
C ARG A 181 0.81 -1.24 -25.01
N TYR A 182 0.78 -0.10 -25.72
CA TYR A 182 -0.34 0.84 -25.59
C TYR A 182 -1.67 0.25 -26.04
N MET A 183 -1.71 -0.37 -27.21
CA MET A 183 -2.95 -0.86 -27.81
C MET A 183 -3.56 -2.05 -27.05
N PHE A 184 -2.72 -2.98 -26.58
CA PHE A 184 -3.19 -4.23 -25.98
C PHE A 184 -3.19 -4.23 -24.44
N ILE A 185 -2.54 -3.25 -23.79
CA ILE A 185 -2.42 -3.19 -22.33
C ILE A 185 -3.03 -1.90 -21.80
N VAL A 186 -2.46 -0.74 -22.13
CA VAL A 186 -2.83 0.52 -21.48
C VAL A 186 -4.27 0.94 -21.84
N ILE A 187 -4.59 0.93 -23.14
CA ILE A 187 -5.92 1.34 -23.61
C ILE A 187 -7.03 0.43 -23.07
N PRO A 188 -6.93 -0.92 -23.11
CA PRO A 188 -7.92 -1.80 -22.51
C PRO A 188 -8.10 -1.59 -21.00
N VAL A 189 -7.01 -1.41 -20.24
CA VAL A 189 -7.08 -1.11 -18.81
C VAL A 189 -7.84 0.19 -18.56
N ILE A 190 -7.49 1.27 -19.27
CA ILE A 190 -8.20 2.55 -19.18
C ILE A 190 -9.67 2.40 -19.57
N ALA A 191 -9.97 1.65 -20.62
CA ALA A 191 -11.35 1.44 -21.09
C ALA A 191 -12.20 0.72 -20.02
N ILE A 192 -11.69 -0.33 -19.41
CA ILE A 192 -12.39 -1.06 -18.32
C ILE A 192 -12.63 -0.15 -17.13
N VAL A 193 -11.59 0.58 -16.69
CA VAL A 193 -11.71 1.55 -15.59
C VAL A 193 -12.75 2.63 -15.92
N ALA A 194 -12.71 3.18 -17.14
CA ALA A 194 -13.66 4.18 -17.60
C ALA A 194 -15.10 3.65 -17.61
N LEU A 195 -15.33 2.42 -18.08
CA LEU A 195 -16.66 1.79 -18.07
C LEU A 195 -17.23 1.69 -16.65
N VAL A 196 -16.43 1.24 -15.69
CA VAL A 196 -16.86 1.13 -14.29
C VAL A 196 -17.17 2.51 -13.71
N VAL A 197 -16.30 3.49 -13.91
CA VAL A 197 -16.44 4.85 -13.36
C VAL A 197 -17.59 5.62 -14.02
N LEU A 198 -17.75 5.51 -15.34
CA LEU A 198 -18.82 6.17 -16.09
C LEU A 198 -20.19 5.56 -15.82
N SER A 199 -20.27 4.33 -15.31
CA SER A 199 -21.56 3.73 -14.91
C SER A 199 -22.27 4.57 -13.85
N LYS A 200 -21.52 5.31 -13.02
CA LYS A 200 -22.01 6.13 -11.88
C LYS A 200 -22.81 5.34 -10.84
N LYS A 201 -22.78 4.01 -10.91
CA LYS A 201 -23.50 3.10 -10.01
C LYS A 201 -22.54 2.56 -8.96
N ASP A 202 -22.79 2.91 -7.71
CA ASP A 202 -21.95 2.45 -6.59
C ASP A 202 -21.97 0.91 -6.46
N ASP A 203 -23.09 0.24 -6.81
CA ASP A 203 -23.17 -1.22 -6.81
C ASP A 203 -22.26 -1.87 -7.87
N ILE A 204 -22.17 -1.32 -9.08
CA ILE A 204 -21.26 -1.81 -10.12
C ILE A 204 -19.82 -1.64 -9.68
N PHE A 205 -19.49 -0.47 -9.14
CA PHE A 205 -18.16 -0.18 -8.60
C PHE A 205 -17.78 -1.15 -7.46
N MET A 206 -18.66 -1.31 -6.47
CA MET A 206 -18.44 -2.19 -5.34
C MET A 206 -18.31 -3.66 -5.73
N ASN A 207 -19.16 -4.12 -6.65
CA ASN A 207 -19.11 -5.49 -7.16
C ASN A 207 -17.80 -5.72 -7.93
N ALA A 208 -17.40 -4.79 -8.80
CA ALA A 208 -16.11 -4.88 -9.52
C ALA A 208 -14.94 -4.99 -8.54
N MET A 209 -14.87 -4.11 -7.53
CA MET A 209 -13.84 -4.17 -6.49
C MET A 209 -13.85 -5.50 -5.76
N THR A 210 -15.01 -5.95 -5.29
CA THR A 210 -15.15 -7.16 -4.47
C THR A 210 -14.78 -8.43 -5.24
N TYR A 211 -15.28 -8.59 -6.47
CA TYR A 211 -15.01 -9.78 -7.26
C TYR A 211 -13.57 -9.83 -7.76
N MET A 212 -13.00 -8.71 -8.23
CA MET A 212 -11.62 -8.69 -8.70
C MET A 212 -10.64 -8.97 -7.56
N ILE A 213 -10.76 -8.26 -6.43
CA ILE A 213 -9.83 -8.47 -5.32
C ILE A 213 -10.04 -9.83 -4.66
N GLY A 214 -11.28 -10.30 -4.52
CA GLY A 214 -11.60 -11.61 -3.97
C GLY A 214 -11.00 -12.75 -4.80
N THR A 215 -11.13 -12.69 -6.13
CA THR A 215 -10.54 -13.67 -7.05
C THR A 215 -9.00 -13.63 -7.00
N ALA A 216 -8.43 -12.42 -7.03
CA ALA A 216 -6.98 -12.24 -6.95
C ALA A 216 -6.41 -12.86 -5.66
N LEU A 217 -7.00 -12.52 -4.51
CA LEU A 217 -6.55 -13.01 -3.21
C LEU A 217 -6.72 -14.52 -3.06
N ALA A 218 -7.88 -15.07 -3.44
CA ALA A 218 -8.13 -16.51 -3.36
C ALA A 218 -7.11 -17.30 -4.19
N GLY A 219 -6.85 -16.86 -5.43
CA GLY A 219 -5.85 -17.48 -6.30
C GLY A 219 -4.44 -17.40 -5.73
N TYR A 220 -4.04 -16.20 -5.27
CA TYR A 220 -2.71 -15.98 -4.74
C TYR A 220 -2.44 -16.76 -3.45
N LEU A 221 -3.40 -16.80 -2.53
CA LEU A 221 -3.25 -17.57 -1.28
C LEU A 221 -3.19 -19.08 -1.55
N LEU A 222 -3.98 -19.59 -2.51
CA LEU A 222 -3.89 -20.97 -2.94
C LEU A 222 -2.53 -21.28 -3.57
N PHE A 223 -2.05 -20.41 -4.46
CA PHE A 223 -0.71 -20.52 -5.04
C PHE A 223 0.37 -20.53 -3.95
N ALA A 224 0.32 -19.60 -3.00
CA ALA A 224 1.29 -19.50 -1.92
C ALA A 224 1.29 -20.77 -1.04
N ALA A 225 0.12 -21.32 -0.72
CA ALA A 225 0.00 -22.56 0.04
C ALA A 225 0.64 -23.74 -0.70
N ILE A 226 0.42 -23.84 -2.02
CA ILE A 226 1.03 -24.90 -2.86
C ILE A 226 2.55 -24.69 -2.96
N PHE A 227 3.01 -23.44 -3.17
CA PHE A 227 4.43 -23.12 -3.27
C PHE A 227 5.16 -23.48 -1.97
N ILE A 228 4.68 -22.96 -0.84
CA ILE A 228 5.27 -23.22 0.48
C ILE A 228 5.21 -24.73 0.81
N GLY A 229 4.10 -25.40 0.50
CA GLY A 229 3.99 -26.85 0.70
C GLY A 229 5.02 -27.66 -0.09
N LYS A 230 5.29 -27.28 -1.34
CA LYS A 230 6.32 -27.94 -2.17
C LYS A 230 7.75 -27.59 -1.75
N THR A 231 7.95 -26.42 -1.13
CA THR A 231 9.26 -25.96 -0.66
C THR A 231 9.39 -26.01 0.86
N ALA A 232 8.60 -26.86 1.54
CA ALA A 232 8.56 -26.93 3.00
C ALA A 232 9.94 -27.24 3.64
N GLY A 233 10.80 -27.98 2.94
CA GLY A 233 12.18 -28.24 3.36
C GLY A 233 13.05 -26.98 3.47
N TYR A 234 12.68 -25.89 2.81
CA TYR A 234 13.37 -24.59 2.88
C TYR A 234 12.99 -23.77 4.12
N ILE A 235 11.85 -24.04 4.77
CA ILE A 235 11.37 -23.26 5.93
C ILE A 235 12.42 -23.11 7.03
N PRO A 236 13.18 -24.15 7.45
CA PRO A 236 14.23 -23.99 8.46
C PRO A 236 15.33 -23.01 8.03
N THR A 237 15.77 -23.08 6.78
CA THR A 237 16.78 -22.16 6.21
C THR A 237 16.26 -20.72 6.21
N TYR A 238 15.02 -20.50 5.78
CA TYR A 238 14.39 -19.20 5.81
C TYR A 238 14.28 -18.61 7.23
N LEU A 239 13.91 -19.43 8.22
CA LEU A 239 13.81 -18.98 9.61
C LEU A 239 15.18 -18.70 10.24
N SER A 240 16.22 -19.51 9.93
CA SER A 240 17.58 -19.22 10.42
C SER A 240 18.13 -17.94 9.81
N GLY A 241 17.97 -17.72 8.51
CA GLY A 241 18.38 -16.49 7.83
C GLY A 241 17.66 -15.25 8.35
N LEU A 242 16.35 -15.37 8.68
CA LEU A 242 15.60 -14.30 9.32
C LEU A 242 16.23 -13.89 10.67
N ILE A 243 16.59 -14.86 11.52
CA ILE A 243 17.21 -14.62 12.81
C ILE A 243 18.62 -14.05 12.63
N GLU A 244 19.45 -14.65 11.78
CA GLU A 244 20.81 -14.21 11.50
C GLU A 244 20.86 -12.78 10.95
N GLY A 245 20.00 -12.46 10.00
CA GLY A 245 19.91 -11.11 9.43
C GLY A 245 19.40 -10.08 10.42
N MET A 246 18.57 -10.48 11.39
CA MET A 246 18.12 -9.63 12.48
C MET A 246 19.21 -9.38 13.52
N MET A 247 20.03 -10.41 13.82
CA MET A 247 21.13 -10.32 14.80
C MET A 247 22.35 -9.57 14.24
N ASN A 248 22.55 -9.60 12.91
CA ASN A 248 23.66 -8.94 12.22
C ASN A 248 23.15 -7.93 11.19
N PRO A 249 22.46 -6.85 11.61
CA PRO A 249 21.86 -5.92 10.69
C PRO A 249 22.90 -5.00 10.03
N VAL A 250 22.77 -4.77 8.74
CA VAL A 250 23.42 -3.64 8.08
C VAL A 250 22.74 -2.36 8.51
N THR A 251 23.51 -1.32 8.81
CA THR A 251 22.98 -0.03 9.27
C THR A 251 22.84 0.96 8.12
N ALA A 252 21.72 1.68 8.12
CA ALA A 252 21.51 2.87 7.31
C ALA A 252 22.10 4.11 7.99
N MET A 253 21.86 5.29 7.42
CA MET A 253 22.19 6.57 8.06
C MET A 253 21.60 6.67 9.48
N ALA A 254 22.25 7.40 10.35
CA ALA A 254 21.89 7.58 11.76
C ALA A 254 21.93 6.30 12.62
N GLY A 255 22.59 5.23 12.16
CA GLY A 255 22.75 4.00 12.93
C GLY A 255 21.49 3.13 13.02
N VAL A 256 20.46 3.43 12.25
CA VAL A 256 19.21 2.64 12.18
C VAL A 256 19.44 1.43 11.27
N PRO A 257 18.98 0.21 11.64
CA PRO A 257 19.07 -0.94 10.74
C PRO A 257 18.40 -0.69 9.38
N LEU A 258 19.11 -0.96 8.28
CA LEU A 258 18.58 -0.74 6.93
C LEU A 258 17.30 -1.54 6.69
N GLY A 259 17.27 -2.79 7.15
CA GLY A 259 16.08 -3.65 7.07
C GLY A 259 14.86 -3.06 7.79
N PHE A 260 15.09 -2.35 8.92
CA PHE A 260 14.02 -1.67 9.64
C PHE A 260 13.46 -0.48 8.85
N VAL A 261 14.33 0.36 8.27
CA VAL A 261 13.92 1.49 7.43
C VAL A 261 13.09 1.00 6.24
N LEU A 262 13.63 0.04 5.48
CA LEU A 262 12.95 -0.54 4.31
C LEU A 262 11.69 -1.31 4.69
N GLY A 263 11.72 -2.08 5.78
CA GLY A 263 10.55 -2.78 6.30
C GLY A 263 9.41 -1.83 6.66
N MET A 264 9.73 -0.71 7.33
CA MET A 264 8.75 0.31 7.68
C MET A 264 8.18 1.06 6.46
N GLN A 265 9.01 1.38 5.48
CA GLN A 265 8.54 1.93 4.20
C GLN A 265 7.50 1.00 3.57
N LYS A 266 7.78 -0.31 3.55
CA LYS A 266 6.87 -1.29 2.96
C LYS A 266 5.61 -1.50 3.80
N VAL A 267 5.69 -1.48 5.13
CA VAL A 267 4.50 -1.47 5.99
C VAL A 267 3.60 -0.27 5.67
N LEU A 268 4.15 0.94 5.54
CA LEU A 268 3.37 2.11 5.15
C LEU A 268 2.78 2.01 3.75
N GLN A 269 3.58 1.57 2.79
CA GLN A 269 3.18 1.48 1.39
C GLN A 269 2.07 0.43 1.18
N THR A 270 2.18 -0.72 1.87
CA THR A 270 1.26 -1.85 1.66
C THR A 270 0.05 -1.82 2.58
N VAL A 271 0.20 -1.34 3.81
CA VAL A 271 -0.88 -1.28 4.81
C VAL A 271 -1.62 0.07 4.78
N GLU A 272 -1.07 1.06 4.06
CA GLU A 272 -1.62 2.44 3.96
C GLU A 272 -1.95 3.09 5.32
N THR A 273 -1.30 2.61 6.38
CA THR A 273 -1.52 3.09 7.75
C THR A 273 -1.01 4.51 7.93
N GLY A 274 -1.81 5.34 8.57
CA GLY A 274 -1.45 6.73 8.80
C GLY A 274 -1.59 7.63 7.57
N LEU A 275 -2.01 7.09 6.43
CA LEU A 275 -2.24 7.85 5.20
C LEU A 275 -3.63 8.52 5.16
N GLY A 276 -4.61 8.02 5.90
CA GLY A 276 -6.00 8.45 5.82
C GLY A 276 -6.89 7.57 4.93
N CYS A 277 -6.34 6.61 4.22
CA CYS A 277 -7.08 5.73 3.31
C CYS A 277 -8.09 4.86 4.04
N LEU A 278 -7.69 4.26 5.16
CA LEU A 278 -8.56 3.45 6.01
C LEU A 278 -9.71 4.27 6.60
N ALA A 279 -9.41 5.52 7.00
CA ALA A 279 -10.43 6.46 7.46
C ALA A 279 -11.45 6.78 6.35
N MET A 280 -11.01 6.95 5.11
CA MET A 280 -11.90 7.21 3.97
C MET A 280 -12.76 6.00 3.60
N SER A 281 -12.19 4.80 3.57
CA SER A 281 -12.95 3.59 3.25
C SER A 281 -13.96 3.23 4.33
N ALA A 282 -13.66 3.48 5.60
CA ALA A 282 -14.59 3.28 6.71
C ALA A 282 -15.87 4.13 6.60
N GLN A 283 -15.83 5.25 5.87
CA GLN A 283 -17.01 6.09 5.62
C GLN A 283 -18.02 5.45 4.65
N GLN A 284 -17.73 4.27 4.08
CA GLN A 284 -18.64 3.55 3.21
C GLN A 284 -19.79 2.86 3.97
N SER A 285 -19.66 2.64 5.26
CA SER A 285 -20.67 2.00 6.09
C SER A 285 -21.06 2.86 7.27
N ASP A 286 -22.26 2.63 7.81
CA ASP A 286 -22.76 3.26 9.04
C ASP A 286 -22.26 2.55 10.32
N SER A 287 -21.08 1.91 10.23
CA SER A 287 -20.44 1.22 11.34
C SER A 287 -20.13 2.16 12.50
N GLU A 288 -20.30 1.66 13.73
CA GLU A 288 -19.84 2.35 14.93
C GLU A 288 -18.31 2.52 14.93
N PRO A 289 -17.74 3.52 15.63
CA PRO A 289 -16.30 3.77 15.60
C PRO A 289 -15.44 2.55 15.91
N ARG A 290 -15.81 1.75 16.94
CA ARG A 290 -15.07 0.54 17.32
C ARG A 290 -15.18 -0.56 16.27
N GLU A 291 -16.35 -0.72 15.68
CA GLU A 291 -16.57 -1.67 14.59
C GLU A 291 -15.75 -1.30 13.37
N ALA A 292 -15.75 -0.03 12.98
CA ALA A 292 -14.94 0.47 11.87
C ALA A 292 -13.43 0.24 12.10
N GLY A 293 -12.95 0.49 13.33
CA GLY A 293 -11.58 0.18 13.71
C GLY A 293 -11.25 -1.32 13.58
N MET A 294 -12.14 -2.22 14.01
CA MET A 294 -11.94 -3.67 13.84
C MET A 294 -11.93 -4.07 12.35
N ILE A 295 -12.80 -3.47 11.54
CA ILE A 295 -12.83 -3.72 10.08
C ILE A 295 -11.50 -3.32 9.43
N SER A 296 -10.90 -2.21 9.84
CA SER A 296 -9.64 -1.73 9.27
C SER A 296 -8.44 -2.64 9.55
N LEU A 297 -8.49 -3.47 10.59
CA LEU A 297 -7.44 -4.44 10.90
C LEU A 297 -7.36 -5.56 9.85
N ILE A 298 -8.49 -5.94 9.25
CA ILE A 298 -8.54 -7.05 8.30
C ILE A 298 -7.68 -6.77 7.06
N PRO A 299 -7.89 -5.67 6.30
CA PRO A 299 -7.04 -5.36 5.16
C PRO A 299 -5.59 -5.14 5.58
N SER A 300 -5.32 -4.49 6.71
CA SER A 300 -3.98 -4.23 7.19
C SER A 300 -3.17 -5.51 7.43
N ILE A 301 -3.74 -6.48 8.15
CA ILE A 301 -3.08 -7.76 8.45
C ILE A 301 -2.94 -8.62 7.19
N MET A 302 -4.00 -8.71 6.36
CA MET A 302 -3.96 -9.51 5.14
C MET A 302 -2.92 -8.98 4.15
N THR A 303 -2.87 -7.67 3.95
CA THR A 303 -1.92 -7.07 3.01
C THR A 303 -0.48 -7.21 3.51
N LEU A 304 -0.24 -7.02 4.80
CA LEU A 304 1.07 -7.25 5.41
C LEU A 304 1.54 -8.70 5.19
N PHE A 305 0.66 -9.66 5.44
CA PHE A 305 0.97 -11.08 5.24
C PHE A 305 1.31 -11.39 3.79
N ILE A 306 0.48 -10.96 2.84
CA ILE A 306 0.68 -11.19 1.41
C ILE A 306 1.95 -10.51 0.92
N ALA A 307 2.09 -9.21 1.18
CA ALA A 307 3.18 -8.42 0.66
C ALA A 307 4.53 -8.79 1.28
N ILE A 308 4.62 -8.85 2.60
CA ILE A 308 5.90 -9.00 3.28
C ILE A 308 6.27 -10.49 3.42
N PHE A 309 5.39 -11.33 4.01
CA PHE A 309 5.75 -12.72 4.30
C PHE A 309 5.84 -13.58 3.04
N ILE A 310 4.78 -13.62 2.22
CA ILE A 310 4.75 -14.52 1.07
C ILE A 310 5.78 -14.08 0.03
N THR A 311 5.84 -12.77 -0.29
CA THR A 311 6.76 -12.27 -1.31
C THR A 311 8.22 -12.47 -0.87
N SER A 312 8.57 -12.19 0.40
CA SER A 312 9.94 -12.39 0.87
C SER A 312 10.33 -13.87 0.92
N TYR A 313 9.41 -14.76 1.30
CA TYR A 313 9.68 -16.21 1.31
C TYR A 313 10.00 -16.72 -0.10
N ILE A 314 9.19 -16.35 -1.10
CA ILE A 314 9.39 -16.78 -2.49
C ILE A 314 10.70 -16.18 -3.04
N ALA A 315 10.99 -14.91 -2.76
CA ALA A 315 12.22 -14.27 -3.23
C ALA A 315 13.47 -14.85 -2.57
N SER A 316 13.43 -15.12 -1.25
CA SER A 316 14.53 -15.78 -0.53
C SER A 316 14.79 -17.17 -1.06
N TYR A 317 13.74 -17.97 -1.29
CA TYR A 317 13.86 -19.27 -1.96
C TYR A 317 14.46 -19.14 -3.37
N GLY A 318 14.07 -18.11 -4.12
CA GLY A 318 14.60 -17.86 -5.47
C GLY A 318 16.09 -17.54 -5.47
N ILE A 319 16.60 -16.85 -4.44
CA ILE A 319 18.03 -16.59 -4.26
C ILE A 319 18.75 -17.89 -3.90
N ASP A 320 18.23 -18.66 -2.95
CA ASP A 320 18.81 -19.95 -2.53
C ASP A 320 18.87 -20.94 -3.70
N ALA A 321 17.84 -20.96 -4.54
CA ALA A 321 17.78 -21.78 -5.75
C ALA A 321 18.63 -21.26 -6.94
N GLY A 322 19.30 -20.12 -6.80
CA GLY A 322 20.11 -19.50 -7.86
C GLY A 322 19.32 -18.93 -9.03
N ILE A 323 18.02 -18.68 -8.86
CA ILE A 323 17.15 -18.08 -9.89
C ILE A 323 17.18 -16.54 -9.81
N ILE A 324 17.26 -16.01 -8.59
CA ILE A 324 17.32 -14.57 -8.33
C ILE A 324 18.75 -14.19 -7.93
N ASP A 325 19.32 -13.22 -8.63
CA ASP A 325 20.61 -12.62 -8.30
C ASP A 325 20.46 -11.12 -8.10
N TYR A 326 20.64 -10.65 -6.86
CA TYR A 326 20.64 -9.24 -6.49
C TYR A 326 22.04 -8.67 -6.28
N SER A 327 23.09 -9.41 -6.58
CA SER A 327 24.49 -8.94 -6.48
C SER A 327 24.82 -7.87 -7.51
N THR A 328 24.08 -7.83 -8.63
CA THR A 328 24.21 -6.81 -9.67
C THR A 328 23.05 -5.81 -9.64
N PRO A 329 23.25 -4.55 -10.07
CA PRO A 329 22.18 -3.59 -10.23
C PRO A 329 21.05 -4.16 -11.11
N ASN A 330 19.82 -4.04 -10.68
CA ASN A 330 18.66 -4.63 -11.33
C ASN A 330 17.46 -3.68 -11.31
N ASP A 331 16.64 -3.76 -12.34
CA ASP A 331 15.42 -2.96 -12.47
C ASP A 331 14.16 -3.73 -11.99
N ALA A 332 13.02 -3.06 -12.04
CA ALA A 332 11.74 -3.64 -11.63
C ALA A 332 11.31 -4.81 -12.52
N VAL A 333 11.65 -4.77 -13.81
CA VAL A 333 11.30 -5.83 -14.78
C VAL A 333 12.10 -7.09 -14.48
N TYR A 334 13.41 -6.97 -14.23
CA TYR A 334 14.26 -8.10 -13.83
C TYR A 334 13.74 -8.74 -12.54
N ARG A 335 13.47 -7.94 -11.50
CA ARG A 335 12.98 -8.45 -10.21
C ARG A 335 11.66 -9.20 -10.34
N LEU A 336 10.73 -8.65 -11.12
CA LEU A 336 9.43 -9.30 -11.34
C LEU A 336 9.58 -10.56 -12.20
N SER A 337 10.41 -10.54 -13.22
CA SER A 337 10.70 -11.66 -14.11
C SER A 337 11.28 -12.85 -13.35
N THR A 338 12.33 -12.65 -12.58
CA THR A 338 12.99 -13.70 -11.78
C THR A 338 12.07 -14.23 -10.68
N PHE A 339 11.22 -13.38 -10.11
CA PHE A 339 10.19 -13.79 -9.17
C PHE A 339 9.14 -14.72 -9.83
N PHE A 340 8.69 -14.41 -11.06
CA PHE A 340 7.78 -15.27 -11.82
C PHE A 340 8.45 -16.59 -12.24
N GLN A 341 9.73 -16.54 -12.60
CA GLN A 341 10.52 -17.75 -12.87
C GLN A 341 10.62 -18.63 -11.62
N THR A 342 10.87 -18.04 -10.45
CA THR A 342 10.87 -18.77 -9.18
C THR A 342 9.50 -19.39 -8.90
N ALA A 343 8.42 -18.66 -9.09
CA ALA A 343 7.07 -19.18 -8.92
C ALA A 343 6.80 -20.36 -9.86
N SER A 344 7.15 -20.22 -11.14
CA SER A 344 6.90 -21.23 -12.16
C SER A 344 7.84 -22.45 -12.05
N SER A 345 9.06 -22.31 -11.55
CA SER A 345 9.99 -23.43 -11.34
C SER A 345 9.44 -24.46 -10.34
N VAL A 346 8.68 -24.01 -9.33
CA VAL A 346 8.09 -24.85 -8.28
C VAL A 346 6.68 -25.33 -8.66
N THR A 347 5.87 -24.47 -9.23
CA THR A 347 4.42 -24.72 -9.44
C THR A 347 4.02 -24.85 -10.91
N GLY A 348 4.98 -24.74 -11.83
CA GLY A 348 4.74 -24.84 -13.28
C GLY A 348 3.87 -23.69 -13.81
N THR A 349 3.17 -23.96 -14.90
CA THR A 349 2.26 -23.01 -15.57
C THR A 349 1.16 -22.48 -14.63
N PHE A 350 0.73 -23.26 -13.63
CA PHE A 350 -0.24 -22.83 -12.64
C PHE A 350 0.24 -21.57 -11.90
N GLY A 351 1.49 -21.57 -11.41
CA GLY A 351 2.07 -20.39 -10.73
C GLY A 351 2.12 -19.18 -11.63
N LEU A 352 2.57 -19.35 -12.88
CA LEU A 352 2.63 -18.26 -13.84
C LEU A 352 1.25 -17.61 -14.07
N VAL A 353 0.22 -18.43 -14.34
CA VAL A 353 -1.13 -17.94 -14.62
C VAL A 353 -1.72 -17.24 -13.40
N VAL A 354 -1.60 -17.83 -12.21
CA VAL A 354 -2.16 -17.25 -10.99
C VAL A 354 -1.46 -15.97 -10.61
N MET A 355 -0.13 -15.92 -10.72
CA MET A 355 0.65 -14.71 -10.43
C MET A 355 0.31 -13.57 -11.41
N SER A 356 0.16 -13.89 -12.69
CA SER A 356 -0.26 -12.91 -13.70
C SER A 356 -1.66 -12.38 -13.41
N LEU A 357 -2.62 -13.25 -13.12
CA LEU A 357 -3.99 -12.86 -12.77
C LEU A 357 -4.02 -12.03 -11.47
N PHE A 358 -3.29 -12.45 -10.44
CA PHE A 358 -3.19 -11.69 -9.20
C PHE A 358 -2.67 -10.28 -9.47
N THR A 359 -1.57 -10.15 -10.22
CA THR A 359 -0.96 -8.85 -10.51
C THR A 359 -1.90 -7.95 -11.30
N VAL A 360 -2.56 -8.47 -12.34
CA VAL A 360 -3.48 -7.69 -13.18
C VAL A 360 -4.73 -7.28 -12.39
N LEU A 361 -5.41 -8.22 -11.73
CA LEU A 361 -6.66 -7.93 -11.02
C LEU A 361 -6.44 -7.00 -9.82
N SER A 362 -5.37 -7.20 -9.06
CA SER A 362 -5.03 -6.33 -7.94
C SER A 362 -4.61 -4.92 -8.40
N ALA A 363 -3.87 -4.81 -9.51
CA ALA A 363 -3.58 -3.53 -10.12
C ALA A 363 -4.84 -2.77 -10.54
N MET A 364 -5.77 -3.46 -11.19
CA MET A 364 -7.05 -2.88 -11.60
C MET A 364 -7.85 -2.35 -10.41
N THR A 365 -7.88 -3.10 -9.30
CA THR A 365 -8.60 -2.65 -8.09
C THR A 365 -7.92 -1.46 -7.43
N THR A 366 -6.59 -1.37 -7.44
CA THR A 366 -5.87 -0.19 -6.93
C THR A 366 -6.16 1.05 -7.79
N ILE A 367 -6.18 0.91 -9.11
CA ILE A 367 -6.58 2.01 -10.01
C ILE A 367 -8.02 2.46 -9.72
N LEU A 368 -8.97 1.55 -9.59
CA LEU A 368 -10.35 1.89 -9.23
C LEU A 368 -10.47 2.49 -7.83
N GLY A 369 -9.71 1.97 -6.86
CA GLY A 369 -9.66 2.50 -5.49
C GLY A 369 -9.21 3.96 -5.43
N SER A 370 -8.29 4.38 -6.31
CA SER A 370 -7.85 5.77 -6.41
C SER A 370 -8.99 6.73 -6.78
N TYR A 371 -9.95 6.29 -7.62
CA TYR A 371 -11.18 7.05 -7.91
C TYR A 371 -12.05 7.24 -6.67
N TYR A 372 -12.21 6.20 -5.87
CA TYR A 372 -12.97 6.29 -4.63
C TYR A 372 -12.37 7.32 -3.67
N TYR A 373 -11.04 7.27 -3.47
CA TYR A 373 -10.34 8.20 -2.59
C TYR A 373 -10.41 9.64 -3.11
N LEU A 374 -10.27 9.88 -4.41
CA LEU A 374 -10.45 11.20 -5.01
C LEU A 374 -11.84 11.77 -4.70
N ARG A 375 -12.90 10.97 -4.85
CA ARG A 375 -14.28 11.39 -4.51
C ARG A 375 -14.43 11.76 -3.04
N LYS A 376 -13.76 11.05 -2.12
CA LYS A 376 -13.82 11.33 -0.69
C LYS A 376 -13.00 12.55 -0.27
N LEU A 377 -11.87 12.78 -0.92
CA LEU A 377 -11.03 13.95 -0.66
C LEU A 377 -11.66 15.26 -1.12
N PHE A 378 -12.35 15.23 -2.26
CA PHE A 378 -12.99 16.41 -2.87
C PHE A 378 -14.49 16.15 -2.99
N LYS A 379 -15.19 16.23 -1.85
CA LYS A 379 -16.65 16.17 -1.77
C LYS A 379 -17.27 17.32 -2.59
N ASN A 380 -17.39 17.14 -3.89
CA ASN A 380 -18.11 18.03 -4.76
C ASN A 380 -19.44 17.39 -5.15
N ASN A 381 -20.53 18.13 -5.08
CA ASN A 381 -21.85 17.70 -5.55
C ASN A 381 -21.88 17.39 -7.07
N ALA A 382 -20.83 17.72 -7.80
CA ALA A 382 -20.66 17.47 -9.22
C ALA A 382 -19.93 16.13 -9.47
N VAL A 383 -20.63 15.01 -9.34
CA VAL A 383 -20.11 13.66 -9.67
C VAL A 383 -19.42 13.63 -11.04
N ASN A 384 -20.03 14.27 -12.04
CA ASN A 384 -19.46 14.36 -13.39
C ASN A 384 -18.10 15.05 -13.44
N LYS A 385 -17.90 16.11 -12.64
CA LYS A 385 -16.61 16.82 -12.58
C LYS A 385 -15.50 15.92 -12.02
N ASN A 386 -15.80 15.19 -10.96
CA ASN A 386 -14.82 14.25 -10.36
C ASN A 386 -14.47 13.13 -11.33
N ILE A 387 -15.44 12.61 -12.12
CA ILE A 387 -15.19 11.59 -13.14
C ILE A 387 -14.27 12.14 -14.23
N VAL A 388 -14.56 13.32 -14.77
CA VAL A 388 -13.74 13.93 -15.83
C VAL A 388 -12.31 14.17 -15.32
N ILE A 389 -12.17 14.78 -14.14
CA ILE A 389 -10.85 15.00 -13.52
C ILE A 389 -10.10 13.67 -13.37
N TYR A 390 -10.76 12.66 -12.78
CA TYR A 390 -10.13 11.37 -12.56
C TYR A 390 -9.69 10.70 -13.86
N LEU A 391 -10.58 10.63 -14.87
CA LEU A 391 -10.25 10.02 -16.15
C LEU A 391 -9.12 10.76 -16.88
N THR A 392 -9.09 12.08 -16.83
CA THR A 392 -7.97 12.87 -17.39
C THR A 392 -6.65 12.52 -16.69
N LEU A 393 -6.65 12.48 -15.35
CA LEU A 393 -5.46 12.18 -14.58
C LEU A 393 -5.00 10.73 -14.78
N ILE A 394 -5.91 9.76 -14.81
CA ILE A 394 -5.54 8.33 -14.96
C ILE A 394 -5.06 7.99 -16.37
N VAL A 395 -5.63 8.64 -17.41
CA VAL A 395 -5.11 8.54 -18.77
C VAL A 395 -3.67 9.08 -18.84
N SER A 396 -3.44 10.24 -18.22
CA SER A 396 -2.08 10.81 -18.14
C SER A 396 -1.12 9.90 -17.38
N ALA A 397 -1.54 9.35 -16.25
CA ALA A 397 -0.73 8.43 -15.46
C ALA A 397 -0.38 7.14 -16.24
N GLY A 398 -1.37 6.52 -16.89
CA GLY A 398 -1.16 5.32 -17.70
C GLY A 398 -0.27 5.56 -18.93
N THR A 399 -0.39 6.73 -19.54
CA THR A 399 0.46 7.10 -20.68
C THR A 399 1.91 7.32 -20.25
N LEU A 400 2.15 7.98 -19.13
CA LEU A 400 3.49 8.31 -18.64
C LEU A 400 4.19 7.13 -17.94
N ALA A 401 3.45 6.22 -17.36
CA ALA A 401 3.98 5.13 -16.53
C ALA A 401 4.93 4.19 -17.28
N ILE A 402 4.73 4.00 -18.59
CA ILE A 402 5.60 3.14 -19.41
C ILE A 402 7.00 3.74 -19.59
N PHE A 403 7.12 5.07 -19.58
CA PHE A 403 8.40 5.75 -19.82
C PHE A 403 9.23 5.98 -18.56
N GLY A 404 8.61 5.99 -17.38
CA GLY A 404 9.28 6.43 -16.16
C GLY A 404 8.94 5.58 -14.94
N ALA A 405 8.82 4.27 -15.09
CA ALA A 405 8.43 3.35 -14.02
C ALA A 405 9.25 3.53 -12.73
N ASN A 406 10.59 3.64 -12.85
CA ASN A 406 11.46 3.81 -11.67
C ASN A 406 11.26 5.16 -10.98
N VAL A 407 11.14 6.25 -11.74
CA VAL A 407 10.87 7.59 -11.18
C VAL A 407 9.55 7.62 -10.44
N VAL A 408 8.51 6.99 -10.99
CA VAL A 408 7.19 6.88 -10.33
C VAL A 408 7.31 6.10 -9.03
N PHE A 409 8.06 4.99 -9.05
CA PHE A 409 8.28 4.15 -7.86
C PHE A 409 8.96 4.92 -6.71
N GLU A 410 10.05 5.61 -7.01
CA GLU A 410 10.80 6.39 -6.00
C GLU A 410 9.98 7.61 -5.52
N ALA A 411 9.19 8.24 -6.39
CA ALA A 411 8.33 9.37 -6.04
C ALA A 411 7.20 8.96 -5.05
N VAL A 412 6.74 7.71 -5.12
CA VAL A 412 5.78 7.16 -4.15
C VAL A 412 6.30 7.30 -2.73
N ASP A 413 7.56 6.95 -2.48
CA ASP A 413 8.15 6.99 -1.14
C ASP A 413 8.16 8.43 -0.56
N LEU A 414 8.45 9.45 -1.36
CA LEU A 414 8.37 10.85 -0.90
C LEU A 414 6.94 11.32 -0.64
N LEU A 415 6.00 10.94 -1.50
CA LEU A 415 4.58 11.28 -1.32
C LEU A 415 3.99 10.56 -0.10
N LEU A 416 4.40 9.32 0.18
CA LEU A 416 4.06 8.59 1.40
C LEU A 416 4.52 9.34 2.64
N PHE A 417 5.77 9.80 2.65
CA PHE A 417 6.31 10.62 3.73
C PHE A 417 5.46 11.88 3.98
N VAL A 418 5.16 12.65 2.93
CA VAL A 418 4.38 13.88 3.05
C VAL A 418 2.97 13.60 3.57
N CYS A 419 2.26 12.65 2.96
CA CYS A 419 0.87 12.36 3.31
C CYS A 419 0.74 11.76 4.71
N SER A 420 1.57 10.76 5.04
CA SER A 420 1.52 10.11 6.36
C SER A 420 1.97 11.07 7.47
N GLY A 421 2.99 11.87 7.23
CA GLY A 421 3.48 12.86 8.19
C GLY A 421 2.40 13.87 8.58
N ILE A 422 1.76 14.50 7.59
CA ILE A 422 0.69 15.47 7.83
C ILE A 422 -0.50 14.84 8.53
N ASN A 423 -0.94 13.66 8.06
CA ASN A 423 -2.10 12.99 8.61
C ASN A 423 -1.86 12.52 10.06
N LEU A 424 -0.70 11.92 10.33
CA LEU A 424 -0.36 11.44 11.66
C LEU A 424 -0.21 12.57 12.68
N ILE A 425 0.36 13.72 12.27
CA ILE A 425 0.41 14.93 13.10
C ILE A 425 -1.02 15.39 13.44
N ALA A 426 -1.93 15.45 12.47
CA ALA A 426 -3.30 15.89 12.70
C ALA A 426 -4.04 14.96 13.66
N LEU A 427 -3.91 13.65 13.49
CA LEU A 427 -4.51 12.66 14.39
C LEU A 427 -3.92 12.70 15.80
N THR A 428 -2.63 12.99 15.91
CA THR A 428 -1.95 13.19 17.21
C THR A 428 -2.47 14.45 17.91
N VAL A 429 -2.65 15.54 17.18
CA VAL A 429 -3.28 16.78 17.70
C VAL A 429 -4.71 16.52 18.17
N PHE A 430 -5.49 15.77 17.41
CA PHE A 430 -6.83 15.35 17.83
C PHE A 430 -6.80 14.55 19.13
N ALA A 431 -5.96 13.52 19.18
CA ALA A 431 -5.81 12.65 20.35
C ALA A 431 -5.39 13.46 21.60
N TYR A 432 -4.44 14.38 21.45
CA TYR A 432 -4.00 15.25 22.54
C TYR A 432 -5.12 16.16 23.05
N LYS A 433 -5.77 16.92 22.15
CA LYS A 433 -6.85 17.86 22.50
C LYS A 433 -8.03 17.15 23.16
N THR A 434 -8.46 16.03 22.57
CA THR A 434 -9.59 15.25 23.08
C THR A 434 -9.28 14.63 24.46
N ASN A 435 -8.07 14.07 24.65
CA ASN A 435 -7.68 13.53 25.97
C ASN A 435 -7.61 14.65 27.05
N LYS A 436 -7.15 15.85 26.68
CA LYS A 436 -7.15 17.00 27.58
C LYS A 436 -8.57 17.42 27.97
N ALA A 437 -9.48 17.52 27.01
CA ALA A 437 -10.88 17.85 27.24
C ALA A 437 -11.59 16.81 28.13
N ILE A 438 -11.29 15.49 27.93
CA ILE A 438 -11.79 14.42 28.80
C ILE A 438 -11.27 14.59 30.24
N LYS A 439 -9.99 14.88 30.44
CA LYS A 439 -9.39 15.11 31.77
C LYS A 439 -10.00 16.29 32.50
N ASN A 440 -10.32 17.36 31.76
CA ASN A 440 -10.95 18.57 32.32
C ASN A 440 -12.46 18.41 32.58
N GLY A 441 -13.06 17.26 32.23
CA GLY A 441 -14.51 17.04 32.37
C GLY A 441 -15.37 17.82 31.37
N GLU A 442 -14.77 18.42 30.34
CA GLU A 442 -15.43 19.21 29.30
C GLU A 442 -16.24 18.33 28.34
N VAL A 443 -15.87 17.06 28.26
CA VAL A 443 -16.52 16.06 27.38
C VAL A 443 -17.15 14.97 28.25
N LYS A 444 -18.47 15.07 28.42
CA LYS A 444 -19.28 14.04 29.12
C LYS A 444 -20.03 13.11 28.18
N ASP A 445 -20.22 13.49 26.91
CA ASP A 445 -21.09 12.76 25.97
C ASP A 445 -20.45 12.66 24.56
N VAL A 446 -20.61 11.47 23.94
CA VAL A 446 -20.12 11.12 22.61
C VAL A 446 -20.50 12.14 21.53
N ASN A 447 -21.63 12.81 21.70
CA ASN A 447 -22.19 13.74 20.71
C ASN A 447 -21.66 15.19 20.83
N LYS A 448 -20.85 15.52 21.82
CA LYS A 448 -20.34 16.86 22.07
C LYS A 448 -18.85 17.05 21.80
N ALA A 449 -18.13 15.99 21.38
CA ALA A 449 -16.69 16.01 21.17
C ALA A 449 -16.25 16.16 19.70
N ALA A 450 -17.21 16.26 18.77
CA ALA A 450 -16.97 16.44 17.35
C ALA A 450 -17.10 17.90 16.93
#